data_855fe9c859c43ead3cae4650561b24b1
#
_entry.id   855fe9c859c43ead3cae4650561b24b1
#
_cell.length_a   1.000
_cell.length_b   1.000
_cell.length_c   1.000
_cell.angle_alpha   90.00
_cell.angle_beta   90.00
_cell.angle_gamma   90.00
#
_symmetry.space_group_name_H-M   'P 1'
#
loop_
_entity.id
_entity.type
_entity.pdbx_description
1 polymer ?
#
loop_
_entity_poly.entity_id
_entity_poly.type
_entity_poly.pdbx_seq_one_letter_code
_entity_poly.pdbx_strand_id
1 'polypeptide(L)'
;GNNSGDYDASGVFETTEVIVSARGTGEIKYLNVEEGQTVKADQPLGELDMTQLVLKKQQLHAGKDAATSRKLNTTQQVASLRQQIANLRSEQARFKALLKDGAATQKQVDDIGYQIATLQKQLAATNEQVVTANQSIDGQSAGFDAQIGQVDDMMRQAVITSPINGVILSKYAEAGEFAVPGRALFKVADVSDMKLRAYVTADLLTGLKIGQKVKVYADQGADGRKEYEGTVSWISSEAEFTPKTIQTRDERSNLVYAIKITVRNDGLIKRGMYGDVKL
;
A
#
# COMPACT_ATOMS: atom_id res chain seq x y z
N GLY A 1 -44.17 -25.74 21.51
CA GLY A 1 -44.85 -24.47 21.49
C GLY A 1 -44.08 -23.46 20.69
N ASN A 2 -44.52 -23.19 19.48
CA ASN A 2 -43.94 -22.15 18.64
C ASN A 2 -44.24 -20.76 19.21
N ASN A 3 -43.29 -20.16 19.90
CA ASN A 3 -43.39 -18.76 20.23
C ASN A 3 -42.78 -17.90 19.07
N SER A 4 -43.43 -17.94 17.95
CA SER A 4 -43.09 -17.07 16.83
C SER A 4 -43.59 -15.61 16.99
N GLY A 5 -44.20 -15.30 18.14
CA GLY A 5 -44.76 -13.99 18.44
C GLY A 5 -43.96 -13.08 19.35
N ASP A 6 -42.85 -13.57 19.91
CA ASP A 6 -42.11 -12.82 20.94
C ASP A 6 -40.93 -11.99 20.40
N TYR A 7 -40.64 -12.04 19.10
CA TYR A 7 -39.52 -11.35 18.50
C TYR A 7 -39.97 -10.30 17.46
N ASP A 8 -39.28 -9.20 17.45
CA ASP A 8 -39.63 -8.06 16.59
C ASP A 8 -39.06 -8.20 15.15
N ALA A 9 -38.00 -8.95 15.00
CA ALA A 9 -37.35 -9.18 13.70
C ALA A 9 -36.61 -10.52 13.71
N SER A 10 -36.35 -11.04 12.50
CA SER A 10 -35.60 -12.28 12.28
C SER A 10 -34.68 -12.09 11.06
N GLY A 11 -33.59 -12.83 11.07
CA GLY A 11 -32.63 -12.76 9.97
C GLY A 11 -31.58 -13.85 10.02
N VAL A 12 -30.51 -13.61 9.29
CA VAL A 12 -29.40 -14.54 9.10
C VAL A 12 -28.08 -13.84 9.43
N PHE A 13 -27.22 -14.57 10.12
CA PHE A 13 -25.88 -14.08 10.45
C PHE A 13 -24.95 -14.09 9.23
N GLU A 14 -24.24 -12.98 9.04
CA GLU A 14 -23.24 -12.76 8.02
C GLU A 14 -21.89 -12.44 8.66
N THR A 15 -20.81 -12.64 7.90
CA THR A 15 -19.48 -12.19 8.27
C THR A 15 -18.92 -11.29 7.18
N THR A 16 -17.92 -10.47 7.54
CA THR A 16 -17.10 -9.82 6.53
C THR A 16 -16.12 -10.83 5.96
N GLU A 17 -16.22 -11.10 4.68
CA GLU A 17 -15.37 -12.05 3.97
C GLU A 17 -14.52 -11.32 2.93
N VAL A 18 -13.26 -11.71 2.81
CA VAL A 18 -12.36 -11.19 1.79
C VAL A 18 -11.74 -12.35 1.04
N ILE A 19 -11.84 -12.31 -0.29
CA ILE A 19 -11.09 -13.20 -1.16
C ILE A 19 -9.72 -12.57 -1.39
N VAL A 20 -8.67 -13.23 -0.92
CA VAL A 20 -7.31 -12.79 -1.11
C VAL A 20 -6.82 -13.37 -2.44
N SER A 21 -6.48 -12.48 -3.36
CA SER A 21 -6.02 -12.82 -4.70
C SER A 21 -4.54 -12.51 -4.87
N ALA A 22 -3.90 -13.20 -5.80
CA ALA A 22 -2.52 -12.90 -6.17
C ALA A 22 -2.43 -11.47 -6.73
N ARG A 23 -1.40 -10.74 -6.32
CA ARG A 23 -1.12 -9.36 -6.78
C ARG A 23 0.05 -9.33 -7.77
N GLY A 24 0.76 -10.44 -7.91
CA GLY A 24 1.89 -10.60 -8.80
C GLY A 24 1.75 -11.83 -9.67
N THR A 25 2.77 -12.05 -10.50
CA THR A 25 2.87 -13.18 -11.42
C THR A 25 4.02 -14.09 -11.01
N GLY A 26 3.77 -15.39 -10.96
CA GLY A 26 4.81 -16.38 -10.71
C GLY A 26 4.28 -17.66 -10.10
N GLU A 27 5.17 -18.63 -9.97
CA GLU A 27 4.89 -19.87 -9.26
C GLU A 27 4.70 -19.60 -7.78
N ILE A 28 3.70 -20.22 -7.18
CA ILE A 28 3.49 -20.20 -5.74
C ILE A 28 4.55 -21.09 -5.08
N LYS A 29 5.50 -20.49 -4.39
CA LYS A 29 6.57 -21.23 -3.70
C LYS A 29 6.06 -21.95 -2.47
N TYR A 30 5.26 -21.26 -1.67
CA TYR A 30 4.55 -21.85 -0.54
C TYR A 30 3.27 -21.05 -0.31
N LEU A 31 2.29 -21.72 0.28
CA LEU A 31 1.04 -21.10 0.71
C LEU A 31 0.58 -21.85 1.97
N ASN A 32 0.95 -21.31 3.12
CA ASN A 32 0.73 -21.91 4.44
C ASN A 32 -0.61 -21.46 5.00
N VAL A 33 -1.69 -21.83 4.33
CA VAL A 33 -3.04 -21.60 4.80
C VAL A 33 -3.81 -22.92 4.78
N GLU A 34 -4.65 -23.10 5.80
CA GLU A 34 -5.55 -24.24 5.92
C GLU A 34 -6.91 -23.75 6.36
N GLU A 35 -7.96 -24.44 5.93
CA GLU A 35 -9.33 -24.14 6.36
C GLU A 35 -9.45 -24.28 7.88
N GLY A 36 -10.04 -23.27 8.51
CA GLY A 36 -10.17 -23.19 9.96
C GLY A 36 -9.01 -22.53 10.70
N GLN A 37 -7.92 -22.22 10.01
CA GLN A 37 -6.76 -21.56 10.60
C GLN A 37 -7.07 -20.09 10.94
N THR A 38 -6.68 -19.68 12.14
CA THR A 38 -6.71 -18.26 12.54
C THR A 38 -5.48 -17.54 12.03
N VAL A 39 -5.69 -16.41 11.40
CA VAL A 39 -4.61 -15.56 10.86
C VAL A 39 -4.75 -14.13 11.34
N LYS A 40 -3.62 -13.42 11.36
CA LYS A 40 -3.56 -12.00 11.69
C LYS A 40 -3.38 -11.18 10.42
N ALA A 41 -3.86 -9.93 10.43
CA ALA A 41 -3.61 -8.98 9.36
C ALA A 41 -2.11 -8.83 9.13
N ASP A 42 -1.71 -8.76 7.85
CA ASP A 42 -0.33 -8.60 7.37
C ASP A 42 0.62 -9.75 7.73
N GLN A 43 0.12 -10.83 8.30
CA GLN A 43 0.90 -12.04 8.54
C GLN A 43 1.32 -12.67 7.21
N PRO A 44 2.62 -12.94 6.98
CA PRO A 44 3.07 -13.65 5.80
C PRO A 44 2.52 -15.08 5.77
N LEU A 45 1.78 -15.42 4.73
CA LEU A 45 1.13 -16.71 4.58
C LEU A 45 1.62 -17.49 3.36
N GLY A 46 2.22 -16.80 2.41
CA GLY A 46 2.73 -17.41 1.19
C GLY A 46 3.65 -16.49 0.43
N GLU A 47 4.23 -17.00 -0.64
CA GLU A 47 5.15 -16.26 -1.48
C GLU A 47 5.14 -16.79 -2.91
N LEU A 48 5.11 -15.87 -3.87
CA LEU A 48 5.38 -16.16 -5.27
C LEU A 48 6.89 -16.16 -5.51
N ASP A 49 7.35 -16.90 -6.52
CA ASP A 49 8.77 -16.93 -6.89
C ASP A 49 9.25 -15.53 -7.25
N MET A 50 10.28 -15.06 -6.55
CA MET A 50 10.89 -13.75 -6.73
C MET A 50 12.19 -13.77 -7.52
N THR A 51 12.60 -14.91 -8.07
CA THR A 51 13.94 -15.05 -8.70
C THR A 51 14.16 -13.99 -9.77
N GLN A 52 13.21 -13.77 -10.67
CA GLN A 52 13.34 -12.77 -11.72
C GLN A 52 13.37 -11.34 -11.17
N LEU A 53 12.62 -11.08 -10.11
CA LEU A 53 12.61 -9.77 -9.46
C LEU A 53 13.95 -9.47 -8.78
N VAL A 54 14.54 -10.45 -8.10
CA VAL A 54 15.86 -10.32 -7.47
C VAL A 54 16.92 -10.02 -8.51
N LEU A 55 16.92 -10.76 -9.62
CA LEU A 55 17.88 -10.56 -10.72
C LEU A 55 17.70 -9.20 -11.38
N LYS A 56 16.46 -8.76 -11.58
CA LYS A 56 16.16 -7.44 -12.14
C LYS A 56 16.67 -6.33 -11.23
N LYS A 57 16.47 -6.46 -9.93
CA LYS A 57 16.98 -5.50 -8.94
C LYS A 57 18.51 -5.42 -8.98
N GLN A 58 19.18 -6.56 -9.06
CA GLN A 58 20.65 -6.60 -9.21
C GLN A 58 21.11 -5.90 -10.48
N GLN A 59 20.42 -6.13 -11.60
CA GLN A 59 20.72 -5.46 -12.87
C GLN A 59 20.58 -3.94 -12.75
N LEU A 60 19.52 -3.46 -12.10
CA LEU A 60 19.26 -2.05 -11.89
C LEU A 60 20.33 -1.40 -11.00
N HIS A 61 20.75 -2.07 -9.93
CA HIS A 61 21.85 -1.60 -9.08
C HIS A 61 23.15 -1.49 -9.85
N ALA A 62 23.46 -2.49 -10.67
CA ALA A 62 24.66 -2.44 -11.53
C ALA A 62 24.59 -1.28 -12.53
N GLY A 63 23.43 -1.02 -13.11
CA GLY A 63 23.20 0.12 -14.00
C GLY A 63 23.39 1.47 -13.29
N LYS A 64 22.87 1.59 -12.09
CA LYS A 64 23.07 2.78 -11.24
C LYS A 64 24.55 3.01 -10.94
N ASP A 65 25.24 1.95 -10.51
CA ASP A 65 26.68 2.05 -10.20
C ASP A 65 27.50 2.43 -11.42
N ALA A 66 27.19 1.88 -12.58
CA ALA A 66 27.82 2.25 -13.84
C ALA A 66 27.59 3.72 -14.19
N ALA A 67 26.38 4.24 -13.96
CA ALA A 67 26.06 5.65 -14.20
C ALA A 67 26.81 6.56 -13.22
N THR A 68 26.82 6.25 -11.94
CA THR A 68 27.49 7.05 -10.91
C THR A 68 29.00 7.03 -11.05
N SER A 69 29.57 5.95 -11.60
CA SER A 69 31.03 5.86 -11.86
C SER A 69 31.51 6.84 -12.91
N ARG A 70 30.60 7.41 -13.72
CA ARG A 70 30.92 8.43 -14.73
C ARG A 70 30.98 9.83 -14.15
N LYS A 71 30.70 10.05 -12.87
CA LYS A 71 30.80 11.38 -12.26
C LYS A 71 32.22 11.93 -12.46
N LEU A 72 32.27 13.17 -12.94
CA LEU A 72 33.52 13.85 -13.17
C LEU A 72 34.13 14.29 -11.84
N ASN A 73 35.42 14.03 -11.69
CA ASN A 73 36.23 14.58 -10.60
C ASN A 73 37.31 15.44 -11.18
N THR A 74 37.13 16.75 -11.09
CA THR A 74 38.07 17.76 -11.65
C THR A 74 38.85 18.46 -10.55
N THR A 75 38.93 17.90 -9.35
CA THR A 75 39.61 18.51 -8.19
C THR A 75 41.05 18.89 -8.52
N GLN A 76 41.80 17.99 -9.15
CA GLN A 76 43.20 18.24 -9.54
C GLN A 76 43.33 19.29 -10.64
N GLN A 77 42.44 19.22 -11.62
CA GLN A 77 42.44 20.21 -12.72
C GLN A 77 42.11 21.61 -12.21
N VAL A 78 41.14 21.75 -11.34
CA VAL A 78 40.78 23.02 -10.70
C VAL A 78 41.92 23.53 -9.82
N ALA A 79 42.56 22.66 -9.03
CA ALA A 79 43.72 23.05 -8.22
C ALA A 79 44.88 23.56 -9.07
N SER A 80 45.16 22.89 -10.22
CA SER A 80 46.20 23.34 -11.17
C SER A 80 45.90 24.71 -11.75
N LEU A 81 44.66 24.95 -12.18
CA LEU A 81 44.26 26.26 -12.73
C LEU A 81 44.34 27.35 -11.67
N ARG A 82 43.94 27.10 -10.45
CA ARG A 82 44.04 28.04 -9.32
C ARG A 82 45.49 28.37 -9.02
N GLN A 83 46.40 27.38 -9.06
CA GLN A 83 47.82 27.58 -8.84
C GLN A 83 48.44 28.45 -9.97
N GLN A 84 48.07 28.19 -11.20
CA GLN A 84 48.53 29.00 -12.34
C GLN A 84 48.06 30.45 -12.19
N ILE A 85 46.81 30.67 -11.80
CA ILE A 85 46.27 32.02 -11.57
C ILE A 85 47.01 32.70 -10.42
N ALA A 86 47.27 32.00 -9.33
CA ALA A 86 48.02 32.55 -8.19
C ALA A 86 49.44 32.97 -8.57
N ASN A 87 50.12 32.13 -9.37
CA ASN A 87 51.47 32.45 -9.88
C ASN A 87 51.48 33.70 -10.78
N LEU A 88 50.49 33.79 -11.66
CA LEU A 88 50.37 34.97 -12.56
C LEU A 88 50.00 36.24 -11.78
N ARG A 89 49.20 36.15 -10.74
CA ARG A 89 48.89 37.30 -9.87
C ARG A 89 50.12 37.79 -9.16
N SER A 90 50.95 36.88 -8.64
CA SER A 90 52.24 37.25 -8.04
C SER A 90 53.16 37.93 -9.04
N GLU A 91 53.23 37.39 -10.25
CA GLU A 91 54.02 37.98 -11.33
C GLU A 91 53.48 39.34 -11.75
N GLN A 92 52.15 39.50 -11.87
CA GLN A 92 51.53 40.78 -12.17
C GLN A 92 51.83 41.83 -11.13
N ALA A 93 51.81 41.49 -9.86
CA ALA A 93 52.16 42.40 -8.75
C ALA A 93 53.62 42.87 -8.88
N ARG A 94 54.51 41.94 -9.21
CA ARG A 94 55.94 42.28 -9.44
C ARG A 94 56.12 43.22 -10.63
N PHE A 95 55.48 42.96 -11.78
CA PHE A 95 55.57 43.82 -12.94
C PHE A 95 54.90 45.18 -12.74
N LYS A 96 53.85 45.27 -11.97
CA LYS A 96 53.24 46.54 -11.55
C LYS A 96 54.20 47.38 -10.75
N ALA A 97 54.94 46.78 -9.82
CA ALA A 97 55.97 47.47 -9.06
C ALA A 97 57.11 47.96 -9.96
N LEU A 98 57.59 47.14 -10.94
CA LEU A 98 58.59 47.50 -11.90
C LEU A 98 58.10 48.61 -12.84
N LEU A 99 56.84 48.61 -13.25
CA LEU A 99 56.24 49.67 -14.02
C LEU A 99 56.28 51.01 -13.30
N LYS A 100 56.01 51.02 -12.03
CA LYS A 100 56.02 52.18 -11.16
C LYS A 100 57.44 52.81 -11.12
N ASP A 101 58.49 51.98 -11.20
CA ASP A 101 59.88 52.36 -11.19
C ASP A 101 60.44 52.58 -12.60
N GLY A 102 59.64 52.51 -13.64
CA GLY A 102 60.05 52.68 -15.05
C GLY A 102 60.77 51.46 -15.63
N ALA A 103 60.79 50.29 -14.97
CA ALA A 103 61.55 49.11 -15.38
C ALA A 103 60.65 48.04 -16.09
N ALA A 104 59.39 48.34 -16.33
CA ALA A 104 58.45 47.51 -17.10
C ALA A 104 57.46 48.36 -17.87
N THR A 105 56.79 47.79 -18.88
CA THR A 105 55.80 48.48 -19.70
C THR A 105 54.40 48.18 -19.27
N GLN A 106 53.48 49.10 -19.55
CA GLN A 106 52.03 48.85 -19.29
C GLN A 106 51.56 47.63 -20.07
N LYS A 107 52.04 47.41 -21.28
CA LYS A 107 51.72 46.24 -22.08
C LYS A 107 52.07 44.93 -21.37
N GLN A 108 53.22 44.86 -20.72
CA GLN A 108 53.62 43.64 -19.97
C GLN A 108 52.70 43.36 -18.83
N VAL A 109 52.25 44.38 -18.10
CA VAL A 109 51.26 44.23 -17.04
C VAL A 109 49.88 43.76 -17.58
N ASP A 110 49.43 44.40 -18.68
CA ASP A 110 48.19 44.10 -19.33
C ASP A 110 48.16 42.68 -19.88
N ASP A 111 49.24 42.20 -20.50
CA ASP A 111 49.34 40.86 -21.04
C ASP A 111 49.22 39.81 -19.98
N ILE A 112 49.78 40.01 -18.76
CA ILE A 112 49.61 39.13 -17.62
C ILE A 112 48.15 39.15 -17.16
N GLY A 113 47.54 40.34 -17.15
CA GLY A 113 46.12 40.48 -16.80
C GLY A 113 45.20 39.68 -17.75
N TYR A 114 45.49 39.69 -19.06
CA TYR A 114 44.74 38.93 -20.05
C TYR A 114 44.92 37.42 -19.87
N GLN A 115 46.13 36.97 -19.53
CA GLN A 115 46.38 35.56 -19.21
C GLN A 115 45.58 35.10 -17.98
N ILE A 116 45.54 35.92 -16.93
CA ILE A 116 44.75 35.66 -15.74
C ILE A 116 43.24 35.53 -16.10
N ALA A 117 42.71 36.48 -16.89
CA ALA A 117 41.34 36.49 -17.31
C ALA A 117 40.97 35.24 -18.12
N THR A 118 41.88 34.79 -19.01
CA THR A 118 41.69 33.55 -19.78
C THR A 118 41.61 32.33 -18.88
N LEU A 119 42.50 32.21 -17.90
CA LEU A 119 42.52 31.10 -16.97
C LEU A 119 41.28 31.11 -16.02
N GLN A 120 40.84 32.30 -15.62
CA GLN A 120 39.61 32.44 -14.82
C GLN A 120 38.36 31.96 -15.60
N LYS A 121 38.29 32.30 -16.91
CA LYS A 121 37.22 31.80 -17.77
C LYS A 121 37.30 30.28 -17.95
N GLN A 122 38.48 29.73 -18.09
CA GLN A 122 38.71 28.30 -18.22
C GLN A 122 38.31 27.57 -16.92
N LEU A 123 38.63 28.15 -15.76
CA LEU A 123 38.22 27.63 -14.45
C LEU A 123 36.70 27.62 -14.33
N ALA A 124 36.04 28.73 -14.68
CA ALA A 124 34.59 28.83 -14.64
C ALA A 124 33.91 27.80 -15.56
N ALA A 125 34.43 27.65 -16.79
CA ALA A 125 33.93 26.66 -17.76
C ALA A 125 34.09 25.23 -17.26
N THR A 126 35.22 24.91 -16.63
CA THR A 126 35.46 23.59 -16.02
C THR A 126 34.47 23.31 -14.91
N ASN A 127 34.23 24.26 -14.00
CA ASN A 127 33.24 24.11 -12.93
C ASN A 127 31.82 23.93 -13.46
N GLU A 128 31.44 24.71 -14.47
CA GLU A 128 30.12 24.61 -15.10
C GLU A 128 29.92 23.24 -15.76
N GLN A 129 30.93 22.77 -16.49
CA GLN A 129 30.90 21.47 -17.16
C GLN A 129 30.72 20.32 -16.17
N VAL A 130 31.41 20.38 -15.04
CA VAL A 130 31.26 19.38 -13.97
C VAL A 130 29.85 19.39 -13.40
N VAL A 131 29.31 20.56 -13.08
CA VAL A 131 27.94 20.69 -12.51
C VAL A 131 26.92 20.14 -13.49
N THR A 132 26.99 20.52 -14.76
CA THR A 132 26.04 20.06 -15.78
C THR A 132 26.13 18.55 -15.99
N ALA A 133 27.33 18.00 -16.11
CA ALA A 133 27.54 16.56 -16.32
C ALA A 133 27.05 15.76 -15.09
N ASN A 134 27.36 16.22 -13.88
CA ASN A 134 26.97 15.53 -12.66
C ASN A 134 25.47 15.63 -12.39
N GLN A 135 24.82 16.73 -12.76
CA GLN A 135 23.35 16.82 -12.69
C GLN A 135 22.67 15.80 -13.61
N SER A 136 23.22 15.61 -14.83
CA SER A 136 22.71 14.57 -15.74
C SER A 136 22.86 13.17 -15.15
N ILE A 137 24.01 12.89 -14.55
CA ILE A 137 24.28 11.60 -13.90
C ILE A 137 23.36 11.39 -12.69
N ASP A 138 23.14 12.43 -11.88
CA ASP A 138 22.22 12.37 -10.74
C ASP A 138 20.79 12.09 -11.21
N GLY A 139 20.36 12.67 -12.34
CA GLY A 139 19.08 12.38 -12.96
C GLY A 139 18.96 10.92 -13.40
N GLN A 140 20.01 10.37 -14.03
CA GLN A 140 20.04 8.94 -14.40
C GLN A 140 20.01 8.04 -13.18
N SER A 141 20.77 8.37 -12.14
CA SER A 141 20.78 7.64 -10.87
C SER A 141 19.40 7.63 -10.21
N ALA A 142 18.72 8.77 -10.19
CA ALA A 142 17.35 8.88 -9.67
C ALA A 142 16.36 8.02 -10.48
N GLY A 143 16.56 7.92 -11.80
CA GLY A 143 15.75 7.04 -12.65
C GLY A 143 15.93 5.56 -12.28
N PHE A 144 17.16 5.13 -12.03
CA PHE A 144 17.44 3.78 -11.54
C PHE A 144 16.81 3.54 -10.16
N ASP A 145 16.89 4.50 -9.24
CA ASP A 145 16.27 4.40 -7.93
C ASP A 145 14.75 4.23 -8.03
N ALA A 146 14.10 4.94 -8.94
CA ALA A 146 12.68 4.80 -9.18
C ALA A 146 12.32 3.40 -9.71
N GLN A 147 13.12 2.85 -10.63
CA GLN A 147 12.92 1.50 -11.15
C GLN A 147 13.17 0.44 -10.07
N ILE A 148 14.17 0.62 -9.23
CA ILE A 148 14.44 -0.25 -8.07
C ILE A 148 13.24 -0.22 -7.12
N GLY A 149 12.68 0.96 -6.86
CA GLY A 149 11.48 1.11 -6.06
C GLY A 149 10.27 0.35 -6.63
N GLN A 150 10.09 0.34 -7.95
CA GLN A 150 9.05 -0.45 -8.61
C GLN A 150 9.26 -1.95 -8.41
N VAL A 151 10.50 -2.43 -8.53
CA VAL A 151 10.82 -3.85 -8.29
C VAL A 151 10.60 -4.21 -6.83
N ASP A 152 11.01 -3.35 -5.90
CA ASP A 152 10.76 -3.56 -4.47
C ASP A 152 9.26 -3.67 -4.16
N ASP A 153 8.44 -2.85 -4.82
CA ASP A 153 6.99 -2.94 -4.68
C ASP A 153 6.44 -4.27 -5.23
N MET A 154 6.92 -4.70 -6.39
CA MET A 154 6.55 -6.01 -6.95
C MET A 154 6.96 -7.16 -6.01
N MET A 155 8.10 -7.05 -5.34
CA MET A 155 8.55 -8.04 -4.35
C MET A 155 7.64 -8.05 -3.13
N ARG A 156 7.21 -6.91 -2.65
CA ARG A 156 6.21 -6.83 -1.57
C ARG A 156 4.88 -7.47 -1.99
N GLN A 157 4.43 -7.25 -3.22
CA GLN A 157 3.20 -7.84 -3.75
C GLN A 157 3.31 -9.35 -3.95
N ALA A 158 4.51 -9.89 -4.12
CA ALA A 158 4.75 -11.32 -4.22
C ALA A 158 4.61 -12.05 -2.88
N VAL A 159 4.66 -11.35 -1.76
CA VAL A 159 4.35 -11.91 -0.44
C VAL A 159 2.85 -11.90 -0.24
N ILE A 160 2.29 -13.06 0.07
CA ILE A 160 0.85 -13.26 0.25
C ILE A 160 0.53 -13.10 1.74
N THR A 161 -0.35 -12.15 2.05
CA THR A 161 -0.75 -11.83 3.42
C THR A 161 -2.27 -11.78 3.52
N SER A 162 -2.78 -11.83 4.75
CA SER A 162 -4.20 -11.57 5.02
C SER A 162 -4.42 -10.07 5.25
N PRO A 163 -5.44 -9.45 4.63
CA PRO A 163 -5.76 -8.05 4.87
C PRO A 163 -6.48 -7.80 6.20
N ILE A 164 -7.00 -8.86 6.83
CA ILE A 164 -7.75 -8.77 8.09
C ILE A 164 -7.32 -9.86 9.06
N ASN A 165 -7.58 -9.63 10.34
CA ASN A 165 -7.58 -10.70 11.34
C ASN A 165 -8.82 -11.56 11.09
N GLY A 166 -8.65 -12.87 11.06
CA GLY A 166 -9.81 -13.74 10.80
C GLY A 166 -9.46 -15.21 10.74
N VAL A 167 -10.37 -15.95 10.16
CA VAL A 167 -10.29 -17.40 9.99
C VAL A 167 -10.34 -17.73 8.49
N ILE A 168 -9.49 -18.62 8.05
CA ILE A 168 -9.48 -19.11 6.67
C ILE A 168 -10.72 -19.99 6.44
N LEU A 169 -11.56 -19.59 5.50
CA LEU A 169 -12.77 -20.33 5.14
C LEU A 169 -12.54 -21.31 4.00
N SER A 170 -11.74 -20.93 3.00
CA SER A 170 -11.50 -21.74 1.81
C SER A 170 -10.10 -21.49 1.29
N LYS A 171 -9.49 -22.52 0.71
CA LYS A 171 -8.20 -22.45 0.02
C LYS A 171 -8.43 -22.80 -1.44
N TYR A 172 -8.01 -21.90 -2.35
CA TYR A 172 -8.27 -22.04 -3.79
C TYR A 172 -7.02 -22.40 -4.60
N ALA A 173 -5.84 -22.34 -4.01
CA ALA A 173 -4.60 -22.57 -4.71
C ALA A 173 -3.61 -23.33 -3.84
N GLU A 174 -2.67 -24.02 -4.49
CA GLU A 174 -1.65 -24.83 -3.84
C GLU A 174 -0.25 -24.39 -4.29
N ALA A 175 0.76 -24.67 -3.45
CA ALA A 175 2.16 -24.50 -3.82
C ALA A 175 2.48 -25.28 -5.09
N GLY A 176 3.29 -24.71 -5.97
CA GLY A 176 3.64 -25.28 -7.27
C GLY A 176 2.74 -24.83 -8.42
N GLU A 177 1.59 -24.25 -8.13
CA GLU A 177 0.72 -23.68 -9.16
C GLU A 177 1.21 -22.30 -9.60
N PHE A 178 0.93 -21.94 -10.85
CA PHE A 178 1.30 -20.63 -11.38
C PHE A 178 0.16 -19.64 -11.16
N ALA A 179 0.47 -18.48 -10.61
CA ALA A 179 -0.50 -17.43 -10.34
C ALA A 179 -0.25 -16.20 -11.22
N VAL A 180 -1.35 -15.55 -11.59
CA VAL A 180 -1.36 -14.24 -12.24
C VAL A 180 -2.17 -13.27 -11.38
N PRO A 181 -2.00 -11.94 -11.54
CA PRO A 181 -2.79 -10.99 -10.77
C PRO A 181 -4.30 -11.24 -10.92
N GLY A 182 -5.00 -11.25 -9.79
CA GLY A 182 -6.44 -11.51 -9.74
C GLY A 182 -6.81 -12.97 -9.48
N ARG A 183 -5.87 -13.91 -9.50
CA ARG A 183 -6.18 -15.29 -9.15
C ARG A 183 -6.50 -15.42 -7.67
N ALA A 184 -7.67 -15.97 -7.34
CA ALA A 184 -8.07 -16.22 -5.96
C ALA A 184 -7.17 -17.28 -5.31
N LEU A 185 -6.65 -16.96 -4.12
CA LEU A 185 -5.76 -17.84 -3.37
C LEU A 185 -6.46 -18.46 -2.16
N PHE A 186 -7.16 -17.66 -1.38
CA PHE A 186 -7.95 -18.12 -0.24
C PHE A 186 -9.00 -17.09 0.16
N LYS A 187 -9.92 -17.51 1.00
CA LYS A 187 -10.94 -16.65 1.58
C LYS A 187 -10.74 -16.58 3.09
N VAL A 188 -10.76 -15.36 3.63
CA VAL A 188 -10.66 -15.10 5.07
C VAL A 188 -11.88 -14.34 5.53
N ALA A 189 -12.38 -14.68 6.72
CA ALA A 189 -13.54 -14.02 7.32
C ALA A 189 -13.21 -13.51 8.72
N ASP A 190 -13.69 -12.32 9.04
CA ASP A 190 -13.70 -11.82 10.41
C ASP A 190 -14.91 -12.40 11.13
N VAL A 191 -14.67 -13.43 11.91
CA VAL A 191 -15.72 -14.12 12.67
C VAL A 191 -15.82 -13.63 14.12
N SER A 192 -15.01 -12.65 14.51
CA SER A 192 -15.06 -12.06 15.85
C SER A 192 -16.29 -11.19 16.04
N ASP A 193 -16.68 -10.45 15.02
CA ASP A 193 -17.90 -9.67 14.96
C ASP A 193 -18.82 -10.22 13.87
N MET A 194 -19.95 -10.76 14.29
CA MET A 194 -20.98 -11.23 13.39
C MET A 194 -21.99 -10.12 13.13
N LYS A 195 -22.58 -10.11 11.96
CA LYS A 195 -23.66 -9.20 11.62
C LYS A 195 -24.91 -9.97 11.35
N LEU A 196 -25.96 -9.67 12.10
CA LEU A 196 -27.28 -10.20 11.83
C LEU A 196 -27.97 -9.27 10.85
N ARG A 197 -28.24 -9.77 9.65
CA ARG A 197 -29.10 -9.08 8.69
C ARG A 197 -30.52 -9.48 8.95
N ALA A 198 -31.27 -8.58 9.55
CA ALA A 198 -32.69 -8.81 9.92
C ALA A 198 -33.59 -7.84 9.17
N TYR A 199 -34.88 -8.11 9.21
CA TYR A 199 -35.88 -7.33 8.50
C TYR A 199 -36.96 -6.85 9.46
N VAL A 200 -37.29 -5.57 9.38
CA VAL A 200 -38.31 -4.91 10.22
C VAL A 200 -39.37 -4.28 9.34
N THR A 201 -40.58 -4.20 9.87
CA THR A 201 -41.68 -3.47 9.25
C THR A 201 -41.53 -1.98 9.45
N ALA A 202 -42.27 -1.18 8.66
CA ALA A 202 -42.14 0.28 8.68
C ALA A 202 -42.47 0.90 10.05
N ASP A 203 -43.41 0.32 10.77
CA ASP A 203 -43.82 0.77 12.12
C ASP A 203 -42.70 0.58 13.14
N LEU A 204 -41.93 -0.50 13.08
CA LEU A 204 -40.78 -0.74 13.95
C LEU A 204 -39.57 0.15 13.55
N LEU A 205 -39.44 0.48 12.26
CA LEU A 205 -38.34 1.28 11.73
C LEU A 205 -38.30 2.68 12.35
N THR A 206 -39.45 3.29 12.61
CA THR A 206 -39.52 4.65 13.15
C THR A 206 -38.92 4.80 14.54
N GLY A 207 -38.87 3.72 15.31
CA GLY A 207 -38.27 3.68 16.65
C GLY A 207 -36.80 3.29 16.68
N LEU A 208 -36.23 2.88 15.54
CA LEU A 208 -34.87 2.41 15.46
C LEU A 208 -33.86 3.51 15.25
N LYS A 209 -32.72 3.42 15.93
CA LYS A 209 -31.58 4.33 15.77
C LYS A 209 -30.29 3.53 15.66
N ILE A 210 -29.38 4.00 14.83
CA ILE A 210 -28.02 3.47 14.77
C ILE A 210 -27.35 3.67 16.14
N GLY A 211 -26.70 2.63 16.64
CA GLY A 211 -26.13 2.62 17.98
C GLY A 211 -27.04 2.08 19.06
N GLN A 212 -28.30 1.83 18.76
CA GLN A 212 -29.25 1.26 19.71
C GLN A 212 -28.83 -0.15 20.12
N LYS A 213 -28.89 -0.41 21.43
CA LYS A 213 -28.66 -1.76 21.99
C LYS A 213 -29.92 -2.59 21.89
N VAL A 214 -29.75 -3.82 21.40
CA VAL A 214 -30.86 -4.77 21.23
C VAL A 214 -30.44 -6.14 21.74
N LYS A 215 -31.44 -7.02 21.99
CA LYS A 215 -31.19 -8.40 22.34
C LYS A 215 -31.31 -9.27 21.09
N VAL A 216 -30.30 -10.13 20.90
CA VAL A 216 -30.24 -11.06 19.77
C VAL A 216 -30.22 -12.49 20.30
N TYR A 217 -31.02 -13.32 19.68
CA TYR A 217 -31.11 -14.73 20.04
C TYR A 217 -30.65 -15.56 18.86
N ALA A 218 -29.48 -16.19 18.99
CA ALA A 218 -28.94 -17.07 17.96
C ALA A 218 -29.51 -18.47 18.13
N ASP A 219 -29.88 -19.07 17.01
CA ASP A 219 -30.41 -20.44 16.98
C ASP A 219 -29.25 -21.43 17.27
N GLN A 220 -29.36 -22.15 18.36
CA GLN A 220 -28.37 -23.13 18.82
C GLN A 220 -28.86 -24.58 18.60
N GLY A 221 -29.76 -24.80 17.65
CA GLY A 221 -30.27 -26.09 17.30
C GLY A 221 -31.38 -26.56 18.26
N ALA A 222 -31.40 -27.86 18.56
CA ALA A 222 -32.47 -28.48 19.38
C ALA A 222 -32.49 -28.01 20.84
N ASP A 223 -31.38 -27.51 21.35
CA ASP A 223 -31.18 -27.07 22.73
C ASP A 223 -31.63 -25.65 23.03
N GLY A 224 -32.22 -24.96 22.04
CA GLY A 224 -32.77 -23.64 22.24
C GLY A 224 -31.95 -22.54 21.64
N ARG A 225 -32.03 -21.36 22.23
CA ARG A 225 -31.44 -20.14 21.74
C ARG A 225 -30.52 -19.50 22.76
N LYS A 226 -29.43 -18.95 22.32
CA LYS A 226 -28.53 -18.18 23.17
C LYS A 226 -28.74 -16.70 22.97
N GLU A 227 -28.80 -15.95 24.04
CA GLU A 227 -28.96 -14.51 24.05
C GLU A 227 -27.58 -13.81 23.91
N TYR A 228 -27.54 -12.80 23.06
CA TYR A 228 -26.40 -11.92 22.87
C TYR A 228 -26.87 -10.47 22.91
N GLU A 229 -25.97 -9.59 23.33
CA GLU A 229 -26.17 -8.16 23.15
C GLU A 229 -25.74 -7.75 21.75
N GLY A 230 -26.61 -7.02 21.05
CA GLY A 230 -26.32 -6.50 19.72
C GLY A 230 -26.44 -4.98 19.68
N THR A 231 -25.85 -4.40 18.66
CA THR A 231 -25.92 -2.96 18.38
C THR A 231 -26.36 -2.75 16.94
N VAL A 232 -27.39 -1.94 16.75
CA VAL A 232 -27.85 -1.56 15.40
C VAL A 232 -26.74 -0.76 14.71
N SER A 233 -26.17 -1.31 13.64
CA SER A 233 -25.03 -0.71 12.93
C SER A 233 -25.39 -0.13 11.56
N TRP A 234 -26.53 -0.55 11.02
CA TRP A 234 -26.98 -0.10 9.71
C TRP A 234 -28.49 -0.25 9.57
N ILE A 235 -29.11 0.70 8.92
CA ILE A 235 -30.55 0.70 8.59
C ILE A 235 -30.67 1.02 7.11
N SER A 236 -31.36 0.17 6.35
CA SER A 236 -31.57 0.41 4.92
C SER A 236 -32.44 1.65 4.68
N SER A 237 -32.12 2.40 3.65
CA SER A 237 -32.93 3.51 3.17
C SER A 237 -34.02 3.07 2.19
N GLU A 238 -34.03 1.81 1.78
CA GLU A 238 -34.96 1.28 0.79
C GLU A 238 -35.76 0.10 1.34
N ALA A 239 -37.03 0.05 0.99
CA ALA A 239 -37.89 -1.07 1.31
C ALA A 239 -37.65 -2.24 0.39
N GLU A 240 -37.76 -3.43 0.94
CA GLU A 240 -37.67 -4.71 0.22
C GLU A 240 -38.92 -5.54 0.46
N PHE A 241 -39.22 -6.46 -0.45
CA PHE A 241 -40.19 -7.50 -0.16
C PHE A 241 -39.55 -8.57 0.72
N THR A 242 -40.37 -9.20 1.57
CA THR A 242 -39.89 -10.32 2.41
C THR A 242 -39.25 -11.38 1.53
N PRO A 243 -37.99 -11.84 1.82
CA PRO A 243 -37.24 -12.72 0.92
C PRO A 243 -37.73 -14.19 0.95
N LYS A 244 -39.03 -14.42 1.03
CA LYS A 244 -39.63 -15.77 0.93
C LYS A 244 -40.13 -15.98 -0.50
N THR A 245 -39.83 -17.15 -1.04
CA THR A 245 -40.20 -17.52 -2.42
C THR A 245 -41.71 -17.71 -2.62
N ILE A 246 -42.46 -18.06 -1.57
CA ILE A 246 -43.90 -18.18 -1.62
C ILE A 246 -44.49 -17.21 -0.63
N GLN A 247 -45.19 -16.21 -1.13
CA GLN A 247 -45.82 -15.18 -0.32
C GLN A 247 -47.33 -15.28 -0.43
N THR A 248 -48.01 -15.23 0.72
CA THR A 248 -49.46 -15.03 0.75
C THR A 248 -49.79 -13.62 0.28
N ARG A 249 -51.05 -13.37 -0.02
CA ARG A 249 -51.54 -12.07 -0.44
C ARG A 249 -51.22 -10.94 0.55
N ASP A 250 -51.32 -11.25 1.86
CA ASP A 250 -51.01 -10.30 2.93
C ASP A 250 -49.51 -10.04 3.07
N GLU A 251 -48.69 -11.05 2.85
CA GLU A 251 -47.22 -10.94 2.86
C GLU A 251 -46.68 -10.14 1.70
N ARG A 252 -47.33 -10.18 0.52
CA ARG A 252 -46.93 -9.40 -0.68
C ARG A 252 -47.12 -7.90 -0.48
N SER A 253 -48.06 -7.48 0.35
CA SER A 253 -48.28 -6.06 0.64
C SER A 253 -47.39 -5.54 1.75
N ASN A 254 -46.67 -6.41 2.48
CA ASN A 254 -45.79 -6.02 3.57
C ASN A 254 -44.37 -5.78 3.08
N LEU A 255 -44.01 -4.50 2.95
CA LEU A 255 -42.65 -4.10 2.73
C LEU A 255 -41.88 -4.13 4.06
N VAL A 256 -40.64 -4.60 3.99
CA VAL A 256 -39.71 -4.66 5.10
C VAL A 256 -38.45 -3.87 4.80
N TYR A 257 -37.78 -3.45 5.84
CA TYR A 257 -36.51 -2.76 5.74
C TYR A 257 -35.42 -3.62 6.35
N ALA A 258 -34.32 -3.80 5.64
CA ALA A 258 -33.17 -4.51 6.15
C ALA A 258 -32.45 -3.67 7.20
N ILE A 259 -32.05 -4.29 8.27
CA ILE A 259 -31.16 -3.71 9.30
C ILE A 259 -30.00 -4.67 9.53
N LYS A 260 -28.87 -4.14 9.97
CA LYS A 260 -27.75 -4.96 10.42
C LYS A 260 -27.45 -4.68 11.87
N ILE A 261 -27.26 -5.75 12.60
CA ILE A 261 -26.96 -5.72 14.03
C ILE A 261 -25.62 -6.39 14.23
N THR A 262 -24.67 -5.65 14.79
CA THR A 262 -23.36 -6.18 15.11
C THR A 262 -23.43 -6.91 16.44
N VAL A 263 -22.99 -8.16 16.44
CA VAL A 263 -22.97 -9.04 17.60
C VAL A 263 -21.56 -9.60 17.77
N ARG A 264 -20.99 -9.40 18.95
CA ARG A 264 -19.68 -10.00 19.25
C ARG A 264 -19.84 -11.52 19.40
N ASN A 265 -19.04 -12.26 18.66
CA ASN A 265 -19.08 -13.71 18.64
C ASN A 265 -18.30 -14.29 19.81
N ASP A 266 -18.91 -15.25 20.50
CA ASP A 266 -18.25 -16.07 21.53
C ASP A 266 -17.64 -17.36 20.93
N GLY A 267 -17.66 -17.50 19.61
CA GLY A 267 -17.22 -18.69 18.88
C GLY A 267 -18.33 -19.64 18.47
N LEU A 268 -19.55 -19.44 18.99
CA LEU A 268 -20.68 -20.33 18.71
C LEU A 268 -21.52 -19.88 17.52
N ILE A 269 -21.51 -18.60 17.18
CA ILE A 269 -22.27 -18.08 16.05
C ILE A 269 -21.53 -18.41 14.75
N LYS A 270 -22.21 -19.07 13.84
CA LYS A 270 -21.69 -19.42 12.51
C LYS A 270 -22.44 -18.65 11.43
N ARG A 271 -21.73 -18.38 10.33
CA ARG A 271 -22.34 -17.79 9.14
C ARG A 271 -23.51 -18.64 8.66
N GLY A 272 -24.62 -18.00 8.32
CA GLY A 272 -25.81 -18.67 7.86
C GLY A 272 -26.77 -19.13 8.95
N MET A 273 -26.40 -19.01 10.22
CA MET A 273 -27.32 -19.26 11.32
C MET A 273 -28.45 -18.25 11.33
N TYR A 274 -29.62 -18.69 11.77
CA TYR A 274 -30.76 -17.80 12.01
C TYR A 274 -30.63 -17.12 13.37
N GLY A 275 -31.10 -15.90 13.41
CA GLY A 275 -31.19 -15.12 14.65
C GLY A 275 -32.46 -14.31 14.70
N ASP A 276 -32.94 -14.09 15.93
CA ASP A 276 -34.11 -13.28 16.22
C ASP A 276 -33.71 -12.09 17.07
N VAL A 277 -34.46 -11.00 16.93
CA VAL A 277 -34.15 -9.74 17.57
C VAL A 277 -35.33 -9.27 18.39
N LYS A 278 -35.03 -8.81 19.59
CA LYS A 278 -35.97 -8.09 20.43
C LYS A 278 -35.44 -6.66 20.62
N LEU A 279 -36.20 -5.71 20.11
CA LEU A 279 -35.86 -4.29 20.12
C LEU A 279 -36.12 -3.62 21.45
#